data_3c17b90085074d26abf9d6e7d90fd27c
#
_entry.id   3c17b90085074d26abf9d6e7d90fd27c
#
_cell.length_a   1.000
_cell.length_b   1.000
_cell.length_c   1.000
_cell.angle_alpha   90.00
_cell.angle_beta   90.00
_cell.angle_gamma   90.00
#
_symmetry.space_group_name_H-M   'P 1'
#
loop_
_entity.id
_entity.type
_entity.pdbx_description
1 polymer ?
#
loop_
_entity_poly.entity_id
_entity_poly.type
_entity_poly.pdbx_seq_one_letter_code
_entity_poly.pdbx_strand_id
1 'polypeptide(L)'
;MADESMVRNLDAQARAIWPQEVELVRRYALPEGPHILDAGCGTGEIASRVTHLFPTARVLGVDIIDAHLEIARTRYAELSPRLRFEHQSVYELEAADDTFDLTLCRHVLHSIPQADRVVAELVRVTRPGGYLHLIPEDYGMLAFERGVPDPRDFWHEVPASMSEATGIDLFSGRDAYGVLARQGLEEIAIYYVIVDPLRVPRETFAAILTAWRDGYAGPIGETTAISEDAARAYFDRMIDNVRDPLGYAVWFVPIVSARKPGGGPEEARATGSGAAAASRSRPGAASATRPA
;
A
#
# COMPACT_ATOMS: atom_id res chain seq x y z
N MET A 1 -21.86 -11.60 5.73
CA MET A 1 -21.32 -11.14 7.05
C MET A 1 -19.87 -10.79 6.83
N ALA A 2 -19.39 -9.68 7.42
CA ALA A 2 -17.95 -9.43 7.42
C ALA A 2 -17.28 -10.60 8.14
N ASP A 3 -16.16 -11.10 7.60
CA ASP A 3 -15.35 -12.06 8.32
C ASP A 3 -14.79 -11.39 9.58
N GLU A 4 -15.23 -11.84 10.75
CA GLU A 4 -14.81 -11.27 12.05
C GLU A 4 -13.29 -11.33 12.24
N SER A 5 -12.62 -12.32 11.66
CA SER A 5 -11.16 -12.43 11.75
C SER A 5 -10.49 -11.28 10.98
N MET A 6 -11.01 -10.94 9.79
CA MET A 6 -10.49 -9.83 9.00
C MET A 6 -10.73 -8.48 9.69
N VAL A 7 -11.91 -8.24 10.25
CA VAL A 7 -12.20 -6.99 11.01
C VAL A 7 -11.23 -6.83 12.17
N ARG A 8 -10.97 -7.92 12.95
CA ARG A 8 -9.98 -7.92 14.04
C ARG A 8 -8.56 -7.65 13.54
N ASN A 9 -8.21 -8.22 12.39
CA ASN A 9 -6.91 -8.02 11.76
C ASN A 9 -6.68 -6.54 11.39
N LEU A 10 -7.64 -5.93 10.67
CA LEU A 10 -7.55 -4.53 10.25
C LEU A 10 -7.36 -3.58 11.44
N ASP A 11 -8.11 -3.79 12.53
CA ASP A 11 -8.01 -3.00 13.75
C ASP A 11 -6.65 -3.19 14.47
N ALA A 12 -6.16 -4.43 14.55
CA ALA A 12 -4.88 -4.74 15.19
C ALA A 12 -3.70 -4.19 14.36
N GLN A 13 -3.71 -4.34 13.04
CA GLN A 13 -2.69 -3.78 12.14
C GLN A 13 -2.66 -2.26 12.21
N ALA A 14 -3.84 -1.60 12.19
CA ALA A 14 -3.89 -0.14 12.32
C ALA A 14 -3.29 0.35 13.65
N ARG A 15 -3.51 -0.36 14.76
CA ARG A 15 -2.89 -0.04 16.05
C ARG A 15 -1.38 -0.27 16.08
N ALA A 16 -0.91 -1.32 15.43
CA ALA A 16 0.51 -1.68 15.43
C ALA A 16 1.35 -0.78 14.51
N ILE A 17 0.82 -0.42 13.35
CA ILE A 17 1.58 0.21 12.25
C ILE A 17 1.45 1.73 12.27
N TRP A 18 0.23 2.25 12.43
CA TRP A 18 -0.06 3.69 12.31
C TRP A 18 0.82 4.61 13.17
N PRO A 19 1.19 4.29 14.42
CA PRO A 19 2.01 5.19 15.23
C PRO A 19 3.38 5.53 14.60
N GLN A 20 3.94 4.65 13.78
CA GLN A 20 5.17 4.90 13.05
C GLN A 20 4.90 5.44 11.64
N GLU A 21 3.85 4.95 10.98
CA GLU A 21 3.45 5.35 9.63
C GLU A 21 3.02 6.81 9.54
N VAL A 22 2.30 7.32 10.53
CA VAL A 22 1.80 8.70 10.54
C VAL A 22 2.90 9.74 10.36
N GLU A 23 4.11 9.47 10.83
CA GLU A 23 5.26 10.35 10.65
C GLU A 23 5.73 10.44 9.19
N LEU A 24 5.49 9.40 8.40
CA LEU A 24 5.74 9.40 6.95
C LEU A 24 4.64 10.16 6.22
N VAL A 25 3.37 9.90 6.58
CA VAL A 25 2.21 10.56 5.97
C VAL A 25 2.25 12.09 6.18
N ARG A 26 2.72 12.56 7.33
CA ARG A 26 2.90 14.00 7.62
C ARG A 26 3.92 14.70 6.74
N ARG A 27 4.83 13.97 6.11
CA ARG A 27 5.89 14.56 5.26
C ARG A 27 5.42 14.91 3.85
N TYR A 28 4.24 14.44 3.43
CA TYR A 28 3.72 14.79 2.12
C TYR A 28 3.35 16.27 2.06
N ALA A 29 3.90 16.96 1.07
CA ALA A 29 3.59 18.37 0.82
C ALA A 29 2.25 18.49 0.08
N LEU A 30 1.14 18.31 0.82
CA LEU A 30 -0.21 18.37 0.27
C LEU A 30 -0.71 19.82 0.22
N PRO A 31 -1.56 20.18 -0.76
CA PRO A 31 -2.20 21.50 -0.83
C PRO A 31 -3.19 21.68 0.33
N GLU A 32 -3.71 22.89 0.48
CA GLU A 32 -4.84 23.14 1.37
C GLU A 32 -6.10 22.44 0.83
N GLY A 33 -6.82 21.72 1.70
CA GLY A 33 -8.01 20.96 1.31
C GLY A 33 -7.75 19.80 0.36
N PRO A 34 -6.76 18.93 0.63
CA PRO A 34 -6.35 17.88 -0.29
C PRO A 34 -7.45 16.85 -0.51
N HIS A 35 -7.51 16.30 -1.71
CA HIS A 35 -8.31 15.13 -2.02
C HIS A 35 -7.47 13.87 -1.81
N ILE A 36 -7.94 12.97 -0.97
CA ILE A 36 -7.21 11.76 -0.57
C ILE A 36 -8.07 10.53 -0.86
N LEU A 37 -7.45 9.51 -1.48
CA LEU A 37 -8.05 8.21 -1.70
C LEU A 37 -7.43 7.18 -0.72
N ASP A 38 -8.27 6.36 -0.10
CA ASP A 38 -7.89 5.14 0.61
C ASP A 38 -8.46 3.94 -0.16
N ALA A 39 -7.66 3.32 -1.02
CA ALA A 39 -8.04 2.24 -1.91
C ALA A 39 -7.89 0.89 -1.19
N GLY A 40 -9.00 0.16 -1.03
CA GLY A 40 -9.09 -1.01 -0.16
C GLY A 40 -9.18 -0.60 1.31
N CYS A 41 -10.06 0.35 1.63
CA CYS A 41 -10.14 0.98 2.94
C CYS A 41 -10.65 0.07 4.07
N GLY A 42 -11.16 -1.12 3.74
CA GLY A 42 -11.75 -2.04 4.70
C GLY A 42 -12.80 -1.37 5.60
N THR A 43 -12.63 -1.48 6.91
CA THR A 43 -13.53 -0.89 7.91
C THR A 43 -13.30 0.61 8.16
N GLY A 44 -12.51 1.29 7.32
CA GLY A 44 -12.33 2.74 7.32
C GLY A 44 -11.40 3.32 8.39
N GLU A 45 -10.66 2.47 9.10
CA GLU A 45 -9.81 2.89 10.23
C GLU A 45 -8.74 3.90 9.80
N ILE A 46 -8.08 3.66 8.67
CA ILE A 46 -7.03 4.56 8.17
C ILE A 46 -7.62 5.79 7.50
N ALA A 47 -8.66 5.64 6.70
CA ALA A 47 -9.38 6.77 6.13
C ALA A 47 -9.84 7.78 7.19
N SER A 48 -10.35 7.29 8.33
CA SER A 48 -10.70 8.11 9.49
C SER A 48 -9.49 8.84 10.08
N ARG A 49 -8.39 8.12 10.33
CA ARG A 49 -7.16 8.71 10.90
C ARG A 49 -6.56 9.78 9.99
N VAL A 50 -6.57 9.56 8.68
CA VAL A 50 -6.12 10.53 7.68
C VAL A 50 -7.03 11.76 7.65
N THR A 51 -8.37 11.57 7.78
CA THR A 51 -9.34 12.67 7.87
C THR A 51 -9.10 13.54 9.11
N HIS A 52 -8.69 12.96 10.23
CA HIS A 52 -8.32 13.72 11.43
C HIS A 52 -6.94 14.39 11.27
N LEU A 53 -5.98 13.72 10.62
CA LEU A 53 -4.64 14.25 10.40
C LEU A 53 -4.64 15.49 9.50
N PHE A 54 -5.53 15.51 8.50
CA PHE A 54 -5.70 16.63 7.56
C PHE A 54 -7.11 17.22 7.69
N PRO A 55 -7.33 18.19 8.59
CA PRO A 55 -8.67 18.69 8.93
C PRO A 55 -9.45 19.32 7.76
N THR A 56 -8.77 19.78 6.72
CA THR A 56 -9.37 20.36 5.51
C THR A 56 -9.53 19.36 4.37
N ALA A 57 -9.00 18.15 4.52
CA ALA A 57 -9.05 17.12 3.47
C ALA A 57 -10.47 16.62 3.18
N ARG A 58 -10.65 16.19 1.93
CA ARG A 58 -11.76 15.32 1.51
C ARG A 58 -11.20 13.94 1.26
N VAL A 59 -11.69 12.97 2.01
CA VAL A 59 -11.19 11.59 1.95
C VAL A 59 -12.28 10.69 1.37
N LEU A 60 -11.92 9.89 0.38
CA LEU A 60 -12.73 8.83 -0.18
C LEU A 60 -12.10 7.48 0.19
N GLY A 61 -12.81 6.65 0.93
CA GLY A 61 -12.47 5.25 1.12
C GLY A 61 -13.25 4.39 0.14
N VAL A 62 -12.58 3.49 -0.56
CA VAL A 62 -13.23 2.52 -1.45
C VAL A 62 -12.86 1.10 -1.07
N ASP A 63 -13.82 0.19 -1.15
CA ASP A 63 -13.62 -1.24 -0.92
C ASP A 63 -14.66 -2.04 -1.73
N ILE A 64 -14.39 -3.32 -1.97
CA ILE A 64 -15.30 -4.22 -2.67
C ILE A 64 -16.21 -5.01 -1.70
N ILE A 65 -15.95 -4.93 -0.40
CA ILE A 65 -16.65 -5.69 0.63
C ILE A 65 -17.69 -4.81 1.30
N ASP A 66 -18.96 -4.92 0.88
CA ASP A 66 -20.06 -4.10 1.42
C ASP A 66 -20.17 -4.16 2.94
N ALA A 67 -19.96 -5.33 3.53
CA ALA A 67 -20.04 -5.49 4.99
C ALA A 67 -18.97 -4.67 5.74
N HIS A 68 -17.77 -4.50 5.17
CA HIS A 68 -16.75 -3.61 5.71
C HIS A 68 -17.17 -2.13 5.58
N LEU A 69 -17.74 -1.76 4.43
CA LEU A 69 -18.21 -0.40 4.18
C LEU A 69 -19.38 -0.01 5.08
N GLU A 70 -20.27 -0.94 5.42
CA GLU A 70 -21.35 -0.71 6.39
C GLU A 70 -20.79 -0.39 7.78
N ILE A 71 -19.79 -1.15 8.23
CA ILE A 71 -19.07 -0.88 9.48
C ILE A 71 -18.42 0.49 9.41
N ALA A 72 -17.71 0.82 8.33
CA ALA A 72 -17.02 2.08 8.15
C ALA A 72 -17.99 3.27 8.18
N ARG A 73 -19.08 3.21 7.41
CA ARG A 73 -20.11 4.26 7.36
C ARG A 73 -20.77 4.49 8.72
N THR A 74 -21.04 3.42 9.46
CA THR A 74 -21.65 3.52 10.80
C THR A 74 -20.65 4.09 11.80
N ARG A 75 -19.42 3.58 11.81
CA ARG A 75 -18.38 3.93 12.80
C ARG A 75 -17.92 5.38 12.68
N TYR A 76 -17.87 5.92 11.45
CA TYR A 76 -17.31 7.24 11.15
C TYR A 76 -18.33 8.22 10.54
N ALA A 77 -19.61 8.04 10.85
CA ALA A 77 -20.70 8.88 10.34
C ALA A 77 -20.52 10.37 10.64
N GLU A 78 -19.90 10.69 11.79
CA GLU A 78 -19.64 12.05 12.23
C GLU A 78 -18.62 12.81 11.38
N LEU A 79 -17.79 12.09 10.59
CA LEU A 79 -16.81 12.70 9.70
C LEU A 79 -17.38 13.09 8.33
N SER A 80 -18.65 12.72 8.04
CA SER A 80 -19.35 13.15 6.83
C SER A 80 -19.57 14.68 6.84
N PRO A 81 -19.49 15.39 5.69
CA PRO A 81 -19.25 14.88 4.34
C PRO A 81 -17.75 14.82 3.93
N ARG A 82 -16.80 15.08 4.85
CA ARG A 82 -15.36 15.08 4.54
C ARG A 82 -14.82 13.69 4.30
N LEU A 83 -15.37 12.68 4.97
CA LEU A 83 -15.06 11.27 4.77
C LEU A 83 -16.28 10.57 4.16
N ARG A 84 -16.09 9.88 3.05
CA ARG A 84 -17.11 9.07 2.39
C ARG A 84 -16.57 7.69 2.07
N PHE A 85 -17.47 6.70 2.00
CA PHE A 85 -17.15 5.32 1.70
C PHE A 85 -18.02 4.83 0.55
N GLU A 86 -17.38 4.30 -0.50
CA GLU A 86 -18.05 3.85 -1.72
C GLU A 86 -17.61 2.43 -2.09
N HIS A 87 -18.55 1.66 -2.68
CA HIS A 87 -18.26 0.33 -3.18
C HIS A 87 -17.63 0.46 -4.57
N GLN A 88 -16.34 0.21 -4.68
CA GLN A 88 -15.62 0.25 -5.94
C GLN A 88 -14.52 -0.81 -5.96
N SER A 89 -14.19 -1.29 -7.17
CA SER A 89 -13.03 -2.14 -7.38
C SER A 89 -11.76 -1.30 -7.53
N VAL A 90 -10.69 -1.70 -6.85
CA VAL A 90 -9.37 -1.06 -7.00
C VAL A 90 -8.74 -1.27 -8.40
N TYR A 91 -9.29 -2.20 -9.20
CA TYR A 91 -8.89 -2.40 -10.60
C TYR A 91 -9.49 -1.39 -11.58
N GLU A 92 -10.61 -0.75 -11.20
CA GLU A 92 -11.34 0.20 -12.03
C GLU A 92 -12.08 1.17 -11.10
N LEU A 93 -11.46 2.33 -10.86
CA LEU A 93 -11.99 3.38 -9.99
C LEU A 93 -12.86 4.34 -10.80
N GLU A 94 -13.98 4.76 -10.22
CA GLU A 94 -14.91 5.71 -10.87
C GLU A 94 -14.34 7.13 -10.96
N ALA A 95 -13.27 7.43 -10.20
CA ALA A 95 -12.62 8.72 -10.23
C ALA A 95 -11.98 9.00 -11.60
N ALA A 96 -12.07 10.26 -12.06
CA ALA A 96 -11.36 10.73 -13.22
C ALA A 96 -9.83 10.67 -13.01
N ASP A 97 -9.08 10.72 -14.11
CA ASP A 97 -7.63 10.87 -14.06
C ASP A 97 -7.26 12.10 -13.22
N ASP A 98 -6.11 12.05 -12.56
CA ASP A 98 -5.51 13.20 -11.88
C ASP A 98 -6.40 13.85 -10.80
N THR A 99 -7.17 13.02 -10.07
CA THR A 99 -8.14 13.49 -9.06
C THR A 99 -7.52 13.72 -7.68
N PHE A 100 -6.65 12.81 -7.22
CA PHE A 100 -6.21 12.77 -5.83
C PHE A 100 -4.79 13.32 -5.62
N ASP A 101 -4.60 14.08 -4.54
CA ASP A 101 -3.30 14.59 -4.10
C ASP A 101 -2.46 13.52 -3.40
N LEU A 102 -3.15 12.59 -2.72
CA LEU A 102 -2.56 11.44 -2.05
C LEU A 102 -3.44 10.22 -2.26
N THR A 103 -2.85 9.14 -2.74
CA THR A 103 -3.50 7.84 -2.92
C THR A 103 -2.84 6.82 -2.00
N LEU A 104 -3.61 6.29 -1.05
CA LEU A 104 -3.21 5.24 -0.13
C LEU A 104 -3.72 3.88 -0.65
N CYS A 105 -2.91 2.84 -0.53
CA CYS A 105 -3.34 1.45 -0.74
C CYS A 105 -2.54 0.55 0.21
N ARG A 106 -3.20 0.04 1.23
CA ARG A 106 -2.55 -0.66 2.34
C ARG A 106 -3.10 -2.07 2.48
N HIS A 107 -2.20 -3.04 2.56
CA HIS A 107 -2.55 -4.45 2.79
C HIS A 107 -3.51 -5.04 1.73
N VAL A 108 -3.44 -4.57 0.48
CA VAL A 108 -4.27 -5.04 -0.64
C VAL A 108 -3.42 -5.75 -1.69
N LEU A 109 -2.32 -5.15 -2.12
CA LEU A 109 -1.57 -5.57 -3.32
C LEU A 109 -1.05 -7.01 -3.23
N HIS A 110 -0.70 -7.50 -2.04
CA HIS A 110 -0.24 -8.86 -1.82
C HIS A 110 -1.36 -9.92 -1.88
N SER A 111 -2.63 -9.51 -1.69
CA SER A 111 -3.79 -10.40 -1.55
C SER A 111 -4.66 -10.49 -2.81
N ILE A 112 -4.24 -9.86 -3.90
CA ILE A 112 -4.99 -9.81 -5.16
C ILE A 112 -4.09 -10.21 -6.34
N PRO A 113 -4.62 -10.88 -7.37
CA PRO A 113 -3.85 -11.16 -8.59
C PRO A 113 -3.60 -9.87 -9.39
N GLN A 114 -2.56 -9.88 -10.25
CA GLN A 114 -2.27 -8.75 -11.16
C GLN A 114 -2.18 -7.39 -10.45
N ALA A 115 -1.49 -7.31 -9.31
CA ALA A 115 -1.38 -6.10 -8.50
C ALA A 115 -0.77 -4.90 -9.27
N ASP A 116 0.04 -5.15 -10.30
CA ASP A 116 0.58 -4.12 -11.20
C ASP A 116 -0.51 -3.35 -11.96
N ARG A 117 -1.64 -3.97 -12.30
CA ARG A 117 -2.81 -3.29 -12.89
C ARG A 117 -3.44 -2.32 -11.88
N VAL A 118 -3.53 -2.74 -10.62
CA VAL A 118 -4.03 -1.86 -9.55
C VAL A 118 -3.09 -0.69 -9.35
N VAL A 119 -1.77 -0.92 -9.32
CA VAL A 119 -0.80 0.19 -9.23
C VAL A 119 -0.97 1.16 -10.40
N ALA A 120 -1.16 0.68 -11.63
CA ALA A 120 -1.41 1.54 -12.79
C ALA A 120 -2.69 2.38 -12.61
N GLU A 121 -3.75 1.80 -12.06
CA GLU A 121 -5.01 2.51 -11.77
C GLU A 121 -4.84 3.56 -10.66
N LEU A 122 -4.10 3.23 -9.60
CA LEU A 122 -3.76 4.21 -8.55
C LEU A 122 -2.94 5.39 -9.11
N VAL A 123 -2.00 5.11 -10.02
CA VAL A 123 -1.23 6.16 -10.72
C VAL A 123 -2.13 7.01 -11.62
N ARG A 124 -3.10 6.40 -12.32
CA ARG A 124 -4.05 7.12 -13.17
C ARG A 124 -4.82 8.18 -12.38
N VAL A 125 -5.39 7.79 -11.23
CA VAL A 125 -6.23 8.68 -10.43
C VAL A 125 -5.44 9.67 -9.56
N THR A 126 -4.14 9.43 -9.34
CA THR A 126 -3.27 10.38 -8.65
C THR A 126 -2.88 11.50 -9.58
N ARG A 127 -2.97 12.75 -9.14
CA ARG A 127 -2.64 13.93 -9.97
C ARG A 127 -1.12 14.08 -10.16
N PRO A 128 -0.69 14.76 -11.22
CA PRO A 128 0.71 15.17 -11.39
C PRO A 128 1.22 15.93 -10.14
N GLY A 129 2.37 15.52 -9.61
CA GLY A 129 2.92 16.03 -8.35
C GLY A 129 2.31 15.44 -7.09
N GLY A 130 1.26 14.62 -7.20
CA GLY A 130 0.66 13.89 -6.08
C GLY A 130 1.46 12.66 -5.66
N TYR A 131 1.07 12.06 -4.56
CA TYR A 131 1.81 10.97 -3.92
C TYR A 131 1.02 9.66 -3.90
N LEU A 132 1.76 8.55 -4.04
CA LEU A 132 1.29 7.21 -3.70
C LEU A 132 1.94 6.79 -2.37
N HIS A 133 1.15 6.15 -1.51
CA HIS A 133 1.57 5.58 -0.24
C HIS A 133 1.04 4.16 -0.13
N LEU A 134 1.92 3.18 -0.27
CA LEU A 134 1.57 1.77 -0.40
C LEU A 134 2.14 0.95 0.76
N ILE A 135 1.36 -0.01 1.25
CA ILE A 135 1.86 -1.12 2.08
C ILE A 135 1.59 -2.41 1.31
N PRO A 136 2.54 -2.85 0.47
CA PRO A 136 2.35 -4.01 -0.40
C PRO A 136 2.57 -5.35 0.28
N GLU A 137 3.13 -5.37 1.49
CA GLU A 137 3.52 -6.53 2.28
C GLU A 137 4.68 -7.36 1.72
N ASP A 138 5.43 -7.96 2.63
CA ASP A 138 6.41 -8.99 2.34
C ASP A 138 6.52 -9.92 3.54
N TYR A 139 5.84 -11.05 3.47
CA TYR A 139 5.81 -12.03 4.56
C TYR A 139 7.16 -12.73 4.76
N GLY A 140 8.08 -12.65 3.82
CA GLY A 140 9.48 -13.07 4.02
C GLY A 140 10.26 -12.16 4.98
N MET A 141 9.68 -11.02 5.37
CA MET A 141 10.26 -10.09 6.34
C MET A 141 9.74 -10.30 7.77
N LEU A 142 9.14 -11.47 8.07
CA LEU A 142 8.83 -11.92 9.42
C LEU A 142 9.94 -12.83 9.92
N ALA A 143 10.39 -12.57 11.15
CA ALA A 143 11.37 -13.43 11.82
C ALA A 143 10.90 -13.78 13.23
N PHE A 144 11.00 -15.05 13.57
CA PHE A 144 10.62 -15.65 14.85
C PHE A 144 11.76 -16.50 15.38
N GLU A 145 11.75 -16.78 16.66
CA GLU A 145 12.63 -17.78 17.25
C GLU A 145 12.36 -19.16 16.65
N ARG A 146 13.41 -19.96 16.58
CA ARG A 146 13.31 -21.36 16.17
C ARG A 146 12.39 -22.14 17.10
N GLY A 147 11.68 -23.11 16.55
CA GLY A 147 10.74 -23.92 17.33
C GLY A 147 10.36 -25.19 16.58
N VAL A 148 9.33 -25.85 17.09
CA VAL A 148 8.73 -27.03 16.47
C VAL A 148 7.21 -26.79 16.50
N PRO A 149 6.58 -26.59 15.33
CA PRO A 149 7.18 -26.39 14.01
C PRO A 149 8.01 -25.09 13.92
N ASP A 150 9.00 -25.02 13.00
CA ASP A 150 9.81 -23.81 12.80
C ASP A 150 9.06 -22.82 11.90
N PRO A 151 8.74 -21.59 12.35
CA PRO A 151 8.00 -20.61 11.53
C PRO A 151 8.67 -20.26 10.19
N ARG A 152 9.99 -20.48 10.05
CA ARG A 152 10.70 -20.20 8.79
C ARG A 152 10.25 -21.15 7.66
N ASP A 153 9.99 -22.41 7.99
CA ASP A 153 9.54 -23.40 7.00
C ASP A 153 8.19 -22.98 6.42
N PHE A 154 7.29 -22.50 7.28
CA PHE A 154 5.98 -21.97 6.88
C PHE A 154 6.09 -20.80 5.90
N TRP A 155 6.87 -19.76 6.25
CA TRP A 155 7.01 -18.56 5.41
C TRP A 155 7.87 -18.77 4.17
N HIS A 156 8.53 -19.91 4.05
CA HIS A 156 9.21 -20.34 2.82
C HIS A 156 8.25 -21.04 1.85
N GLU A 157 7.40 -21.93 2.35
CA GLU A 157 6.56 -22.79 1.53
C GLU A 157 5.22 -22.13 1.15
N VAL A 158 4.53 -21.51 2.12
CA VAL A 158 3.18 -20.98 1.93
C VAL A 158 3.12 -19.89 0.85
N PRO A 159 3.99 -18.87 0.85
CA PRO A 159 3.90 -17.81 -0.15
C PRO A 159 4.05 -18.32 -1.59
N ALA A 160 4.99 -19.23 -1.82
CA ALA A 160 5.23 -19.77 -3.15
C ALA A 160 4.03 -20.62 -3.65
N SER A 161 3.52 -21.52 -2.78
CA SER A 161 2.39 -22.38 -3.12
C SER A 161 1.10 -21.59 -3.33
N MET A 162 0.83 -20.59 -2.49
CA MET A 162 -0.35 -19.73 -2.66
C MET A 162 -0.27 -18.89 -3.93
N SER A 163 0.92 -18.36 -4.25
CA SER A 163 1.14 -17.61 -5.49
C SER A 163 0.83 -18.47 -6.72
N GLU A 164 1.33 -19.72 -6.75
CA GLU A 164 1.05 -20.66 -7.85
C GLU A 164 -0.45 -21.00 -7.97
N ALA A 165 -1.12 -21.21 -6.84
CA ALA A 165 -2.51 -21.64 -6.82
C ALA A 165 -3.51 -20.51 -7.13
N THR A 166 -3.22 -19.28 -6.73
CA THR A 166 -4.19 -18.16 -6.70
C THR A 166 -3.77 -16.94 -7.51
N GLY A 167 -2.51 -16.82 -7.88
CA GLY A 167 -1.94 -15.66 -8.56
C GLY A 167 -1.71 -14.44 -7.65
N ILE A 168 -1.87 -14.59 -6.31
CA ILE A 168 -1.48 -13.56 -5.34
C ILE A 168 0.04 -13.56 -5.13
N ASP A 169 0.61 -12.49 -4.58
CA ASP A 169 2.03 -12.40 -4.27
C ASP A 169 2.29 -11.90 -2.85
N LEU A 170 2.50 -12.84 -1.93
CA LEU A 170 2.79 -12.54 -0.53
C LEU A 170 4.18 -11.93 -0.29
N PHE A 171 4.96 -11.72 -1.36
CA PHE A 171 6.27 -11.06 -1.35
C PHE A 171 6.28 -9.75 -2.14
N SER A 172 5.11 -9.22 -2.50
CA SER A 172 4.96 -8.03 -3.37
C SER A 172 5.74 -6.79 -2.88
N GLY A 173 6.06 -6.71 -1.59
CA GLY A 173 6.84 -5.61 -1.02
C GLY A 173 8.24 -5.46 -1.57
N ARG A 174 8.95 -6.58 -1.87
CA ARG A 174 10.31 -6.55 -2.45
C ARG A 174 10.35 -6.10 -3.89
N ASP A 175 9.24 -6.27 -4.62
CA ASP A 175 9.12 -5.93 -6.04
C ASP A 175 8.51 -4.54 -6.28
N ALA A 176 7.96 -3.93 -5.24
CA ALA A 176 7.23 -2.66 -5.33
C ALA A 176 8.05 -1.52 -5.94
N TYR A 177 9.36 -1.43 -5.62
CA TYR A 177 10.23 -0.44 -6.24
C TYR A 177 10.24 -0.58 -7.77
N GLY A 178 10.46 -1.79 -8.27
CA GLY A 178 10.50 -2.05 -9.71
C GLY A 178 9.16 -1.80 -10.40
N VAL A 179 8.04 -2.12 -9.73
CA VAL A 179 6.69 -1.85 -10.23
C VAL A 179 6.48 -0.34 -10.39
N LEU A 180 6.76 0.46 -9.35
CA LEU A 180 6.58 1.91 -9.38
C LEU A 180 7.52 2.60 -10.38
N ALA A 181 8.77 2.16 -10.48
CA ALA A 181 9.73 2.70 -11.43
C ALA A 181 9.29 2.45 -12.89
N ARG A 182 8.73 1.28 -13.19
CA ARG A 182 8.17 0.99 -14.52
C ARG A 182 6.95 1.84 -14.85
N GLN A 183 6.21 2.32 -13.85
CA GLN A 183 5.10 3.28 -14.02
C GLN A 183 5.59 4.72 -14.20
N GLY A 184 6.91 4.96 -14.21
CA GLY A 184 7.48 6.29 -14.40
C GLY A 184 7.35 7.21 -13.18
N LEU A 185 7.15 6.65 -11.99
CA LEU A 185 7.08 7.43 -10.76
C LEU A 185 8.48 7.87 -10.30
N GLU A 186 8.53 9.00 -9.61
CA GLU A 186 9.73 9.64 -9.09
C GLU A 186 9.74 9.61 -7.56
N GLU A 187 10.86 10.00 -6.96
CA GLU A 187 11.03 10.10 -5.50
C GLU A 187 10.62 8.82 -4.77
N ILE A 188 10.83 7.64 -5.41
CA ILE A 188 10.47 6.36 -4.83
C ILE A 188 11.33 6.11 -3.59
N ALA A 189 10.70 5.91 -2.44
CA ALA A 189 11.37 5.61 -1.19
C ALA A 189 10.69 4.42 -0.49
N ILE A 190 11.51 3.58 0.14
CA ILE A 190 11.04 2.45 0.93
C ILE A 190 11.43 2.70 2.39
N TYR A 191 10.44 2.62 3.26
CA TYR A 191 10.58 2.69 4.70
C TYR A 191 10.09 1.40 5.32
N TYR A 192 10.51 1.11 6.54
CA TYR A 192 10.02 -0.05 7.27
C TYR A 192 9.42 0.39 8.60
N VAL A 193 8.16 0.04 8.83
CA VAL A 193 7.59 0.02 10.17
C VAL A 193 8.03 -1.29 10.83
N ILE A 194 8.48 -1.20 12.06
CA ILE A 194 8.93 -2.36 12.82
C ILE A 194 7.85 -2.73 13.83
N VAL A 195 7.24 -3.89 13.61
CA VAL A 195 6.31 -4.50 14.56
C VAL A 195 7.07 -5.58 15.33
N ASP A 196 7.43 -5.27 16.57
CA ASP A 196 8.11 -6.17 17.50
C ASP A 196 7.64 -5.91 18.94
N PRO A 197 7.94 -6.81 19.89
CA PRO A 197 7.49 -6.67 21.28
C PRO A 197 8.08 -5.49 22.07
N LEU A 198 9.04 -4.76 21.49
CA LEU A 198 9.65 -3.56 22.11
C LEU A 198 8.94 -2.27 21.69
N ARG A 199 8.26 -2.28 20.54
CA ARG A 199 7.58 -1.12 19.93
C ARG A 199 6.07 -1.22 19.98
N VAL A 200 5.56 -2.46 19.96
CA VAL A 200 4.12 -2.76 19.91
C VAL A 200 3.78 -3.67 21.11
N PRO A 201 2.66 -3.43 21.81
CA PRO A 201 2.22 -4.34 22.86
C PRO A 201 2.13 -5.78 22.34
N ARG A 202 2.68 -6.75 23.08
CA ARG A 202 2.70 -8.17 22.68
C ARG A 202 1.32 -8.68 22.26
N GLU A 203 0.29 -8.34 23.02
CA GLU A 203 -1.08 -8.76 22.70
C GLU A 203 -1.62 -8.13 21.41
N THR A 204 -1.16 -6.94 21.01
CA THR A 204 -1.52 -6.36 19.71
C THR A 204 -0.87 -7.16 18.58
N PHE A 205 0.41 -7.51 18.70
CA PHE A 205 1.09 -8.35 17.70
C PHE A 205 0.50 -9.77 17.66
N ALA A 206 0.28 -10.37 18.82
CA ALA A 206 -0.37 -11.68 18.94
C ALA A 206 -1.79 -11.68 18.35
N ALA A 207 -2.55 -10.57 18.48
CA ALA A 207 -3.88 -10.44 17.91
C ALA A 207 -3.85 -10.46 16.37
N ILE A 208 -2.84 -9.85 15.72
CA ILE A 208 -2.63 -9.93 14.27
C ILE A 208 -2.44 -11.40 13.86
N LEU A 209 -1.50 -12.10 14.51
CA LEU A 209 -1.21 -13.50 14.20
C LEU A 209 -2.41 -14.42 14.46
N THR A 210 -3.18 -14.13 15.52
CA THR A 210 -4.42 -14.87 15.82
C THR A 210 -5.47 -14.68 14.73
N ALA A 211 -5.65 -13.43 14.26
CA ALA A 211 -6.58 -13.15 13.16
C ALA A 211 -6.13 -13.82 11.85
N TRP A 212 -4.82 -13.84 11.57
CA TRP A 212 -4.27 -14.57 10.42
C TRP A 212 -4.50 -16.09 10.55
N ARG A 213 -4.25 -16.68 11.73
CA ARG A 213 -4.56 -18.09 11.97
C ARG A 213 -6.03 -18.39 11.66
N ASP A 214 -6.94 -17.59 12.20
CA ASP A 214 -8.37 -17.82 12.10
C ASP A 214 -8.90 -17.62 10.68
N GLY A 215 -8.34 -16.66 9.92
CA GLY A 215 -8.75 -16.34 8.56
C GLY A 215 -8.04 -17.13 7.46
N TYR A 216 -6.77 -17.53 7.68
CA TYR A 216 -5.95 -18.07 6.60
C TYR A 216 -5.60 -19.55 6.74
N ALA A 217 -5.74 -20.18 7.92
CA ALA A 217 -5.37 -21.59 8.07
C ALA A 217 -6.16 -22.51 7.13
N GLY A 218 -7.47 -22.29 6.96
CA GLY A 218 -8.30 -23.01 6.01
C GLY A 218 -7.85 -22.81 4.56
N PRO A 219 -7.81 -21.59 4.02
CA PRO A 219 -7.29 -21.30 2.68
C PRO A 219 -5.89 -21.87 2.41
N ILE A 220 -4.98 -21.83 3.39
CA ILE A 220 -3.64 -22.44 3.28
C ILE A 220 -3.79 -23.97 3.10
N GLY A 221 -4.64 -24.61 3.90
CA GLY A 221 -4.90 -26.05 3.78
C GLY A 221 -5.47 -26.45 2.45
N GLU A 222 -6.23 -25.59 1.79
CA GLU A 222 -6.85 -25.82 0.49
C GLU A 222 -5.89 -25.60 -0.69
N THR A 223 -4.93 -24.68 -0.54
CA THR A 223 -4.11 -24.19 -1.67
C THR A 223 -2.64 -24.59 -1.58
N THR A 224 -2.19 -25.22 -0.49
CA THR A 224 -0.79 -25.61 -0.28
C THR A 224 -0.69 -27.08 0.16
N ALA A 225 0.53 -27.59 0.26
CA ALA A 225 0.80 -28.91 0.84
C ALA A 225 0.71 -28.94 2.38
N ILE A 226 0.59 -27.78 3.05
CA ILE A 226 0.46 -27.66 4.49
C ILE A 226 -1.02 -27.81 4.85
N SER A 227 -1.37 -28.82 5.66
CA SER A 227 -2.76 -28.99 6.12
C SER A 227 -3.22 -27.83 7.01
N GLU A 228 -4.54 -27.61 7.11
CA GLU A 228 -5.12 -26.61 8.01
C GLU A 228 -4.61 -26.76 9.45
N ASP A 229 -4.59 -27.98 10.00
CA ASP A 229 -4.09 -28.24 11.34
C ASP A 229 -2.61 -27.89 11.49
N ALA A 230 -1.79 -28.21 10.48
CA ALA A 230 -0.38 -27.82 10.48
C ALA A 230 -0.21 -26.31 10.39
N ALA A 231 -1.00 -25.62 9.55
CA ALA A 231 -0.99 -24.16 9.46
C ALA A 231 -1.35 -23.52 10.81
N ARG A 232 -2.40 -24.02 11.48
CA ARG A 232 -2.78 -23.58 12.85
C ARG A 232 -1.63 -23.78 13.84
N ALA A 233 -0.95 -24.91 13.81
CA ALA A 233 0.18 -25.18 14.71
C ALA A 233 1.36 -24.22 14.47
N TYR A 234 1.65 -23.84 13.22
CA TYR A 234 2.65 -22.81 12.93
C TYR A 234 2.25 -21.44 13.50
N PHE A 235 1.00 -21.01 13.31
CA PHE A 235 0.51 -19.76 13.87
C PHE A 235 0.51 -19.79 15.41
N ASP A 236 0.10 -20.89 16.03
CA ASP A 236 0.12 -21.02 17.50
C ASP A 236 1.54 -20.89 18.02
N ARG A 237 2.53 -21.51 17.36
CA ARG A 237 3.95 -21.34 17.71
C ARG A 237 4.41 -19.87 17.60
N MET A 238 3.99 -19.15 16.57
CA MET A 238 4.31 -17.72 16.41
C MET A 238 3.65 -16.88 17.50
N ILE A 239 2.38 -17.15 17.82
CA ILE A 239 1.63 -16.46 18.87
C ILE A 239 2.28 -16.69 20.25
N ASP A 240 2.64 -17.93 20.55
CA ASP A 240 3.31 -18.28 21.81
C ASP A 240 4.67 -17.57 21.94
N ASN A 241 5.46 -17.53 20.86
CA ASN A 241 6.74 -16.82 20.84
C ASN A 241 6.56 -15.31 21.10
N VAL A 242 5.54 -14.68 20.50
CA VAL A 242 5.26 -13.26 20.72
C VAL A 242 4.78 -13.00 22.15
N ARG A 243 3.99 -13.91 22.74
CA ARG A 243 3.45 -13.78 24.09
C ARG A 243 4.48 -14.07 25.18
N ASP A 244 5.48 -14.91 24.90
CA ASP A 244 6.54 -15.20 25.85
C ASP A 244 7.29 -13.90 26.22
N PRO A 245 7.38 -13.53 27.52
CA PRO A 245 8.12 -12.34 27.95
C PRO A 245 9.59 -12.32 27.52
N LEU A 246 10.20 -13.48 27.32
CA LEU A 246 11.58 -13.66 26.86
C LEU A 246 11.67 -13.86 25.35
N GLY A 247 10.55 -14.15 24.68
CA GLY A 247 10.49 -14.37 23.24
C GLY A 247 10.63 -13.07 22.45
N TYR A 248 11.25 -13.17 21.28
CA TYR A 248 11.38 -12.07 20.32
C TYR A 248 10.94 -12.50 18.93
N ALA A 249 10.10 -11.67 18.34
CA ALA A 249 9.68 -11.76 16.96
C ALA A 249 9.69 -10.37 16.33
N VAL A 250 9.90 -10.28 15.03
CA VAL A 250 9.87 -9.01 14.32
C VAL A 250 9.21 -9.17 12.96
N TRP A 251 8.39 -8.20 12.60
CA TRP A 251 7.83 -8.01 11.28
C TRP A 251 8.24 -6.65 10.75
N PHE A 252 8.99 -6.64 9.66
CA PHE A 252 9.33 -5.42 8.92
C PHE A 252 8.26 -5.18 7.87
N VAL A 253 7.37 -4.22 8.13
CA VAL A 253 6.29 -3.84 7.21
C VAL A 253 6.82 -2.82 6.22
N PRO A 254 6.94 -3.15 4.93
CA PRO A 254 7.42 -2.20 3.94
C PRO A 254 6.36 -1.14 3.66
N ILE A 255 6.76 0.13 3.75
CA ILE A 255 5.98 1.26 3.28
C ILE A 255 6.71 1.85 2.09
N VAL A 256 6.05 1.88 0.95
CA VAL A 256 6.61 2.40 -0.29
C VAL A 256 5.88 3.68 -0.65
N SER A 257 6.62 4.77 -0.74
CA SER A 257 6.10 6.05 -1.22
C SER A 257 6.70 6.40 -2.56
N ALA A 258 5.92 7.07 -3.39
CA ALA A 258 6.36 7.57 -4.68
C ALA A 258 5.58 8.84 -5.04
N ARG A 259 6.13 9.61 -5.96
CA ARG A 259 5.50 10.83 -6.49
C ARG A 259 5.21 10.66 -7.98
N LYS A 260 4.00 11.00 -8.42
CA LYS A 260 3.70 11.11 -9.84
C LYS A 260 4.41 12.35 -10.40
N PRO A 261 5.17 12.25 -11.52
CA PRO A 261 5.84 13.41 -12.09
C PRO A 261 4.89 14.58 -12.26
N GLY A 262 5.31 15.78 -11.89
CA GLY A 262 4.59 17.00 -12.22
C GLY A 262 4.63 17.20 -13.73
N GLY A 263 3.52 17.57 -14.35
CA GLY A 263 3.50 17.94 -15.78
C GLY A 263 4.59 18.98 -16.02
N GLY A 264 5.66 18.60 -16.73
CA GLY A 264 6.79 19.50 -17.02
C GLY A 264 6.35 20.63 -17.93
N PRO A 265 7.15 21.68 -18.09
CA PRO A 265 6.86 22.85 -18.90
C PRO A 265 6.69 22.57 -20.41
N GLU A 266 6.67 21.32 -20.83
CA GLU A 266 6.54 20.92 -22.23
C GLU A 266 5.09 20.97 -22.74
N GLU A 267 4.09 20.75 -21.89
CA GLU A 267 2.67 20.91 -22.30
C GLU A 267 2.23 22.37 -22.43
N ALA A 268 2.90 23.30 -21.75
CA ALA A 268 2.64 24.74 -21.93
C ALA A 268 3.16 25.30 -23.28
N ARG A 269 4.01 24.54 -24.01
CA ARG A 269 4.50 24.93 -25.34
C ARG A 269 3.64 24.46 -26.51
N ALA A 270 2.77 23.48 -26.28
CA ALA A 270 1.92 22.94 -27.35
C ALA A 270 0.68 23.82 -27.66
N THR A 271 0.30 24.74 -26.77
CA THR A 271 -0.85 25.66 -26.97
C THR A 271 -0.47 27.10 -27.34
N GLY A 272 0.83 27.41 -27.50
CA GLY A 272 1.34 28.76 -27.71
C GLY A 272 2.06 29.03 -29.05
N SER A 273 1.95 28.16 -30.07
CA SER A 273 2.62 28.42 -31.37
C SER A 273 1.65 28.63 -32.51
N GLY A 274 1.10 29.82 -32.57
CA GLY A 274 0.46 30.39 -33.74
C GLY A 274 0.84 31.86 -33.89
N ALA A 275 1.75 32.16 -34.79
CA ALA A 275 2.12 33.44 -35.40
C ALA A 275 3.56 33.92 -35.09
N ALA A 276 4.46 33.75 -36.09
CA ALA A 276 5.20 34.79 -36.76
C ALA A 276 6.39 34.20 -37.52
N ALA A 277 6.16 33.96 -38.81
CA ALA A 277 7.23 33.86 -39.80
C ALA A 277 7.75 35.25 -40.11
N ALA A 278 9.03 35.50 -39.89
CA ALA A 278 9.73 36.62 -40.51
C ALA A 278 11.18 36.21 -40.84
N SER A 279 11.40 36.22 -42.13
CA SER A 279 12.69 36.04 -42.82
C SER A 279 13.84 36.85 -42.25
N ARG A 280 15.04 36.27 -42.21
CA ARG A 280 16.27 37.00 -42.59
C ARG A 280 17.38 36.06 -43.06
N SER A 281 17.91 36.47 -44.18
CA SER A 281 18.95 35.98 -45.06
C SER A 281 20.32 35.67 -44.44
N ARG A 282 21.00 34.64 -45.01
CA ARG A 282 22.44 34.38 -44.90
C ARG A 282 23.26 35.50 -45.56
N PRO A 283 24.52 35.72 -45.10
CA PRO A 283 25.60 35.45 -46.03
C PRO A 283 26.87 34.80 -45.43
N GLY A 284 27.55 34.05 -46.26
CA GLY A 284 28.95 34.11 -46.56
C GLY A 284 29.89 33.15 -45.80
N ALA A 285 30.34 32.15 -46.50
CA ALA A 285 31.49 31.31 -46.16
C ALA A 285 32.82 32.09 -46.30
N ALA A 286 33.78 31.80 -45.40
CA ALA A 286 35.21 31.96 -45.73
C ALA A 286 36.05 30.86 -45.04
N SER A 287 36.78 30.19 -45.86
CA SER A 287 37.84 29.18 -45.64
C SER A 287 39.09 29.82 -45.01
N ALA A 288 39.79 29.10 -44.13
CA ALA A 288 41.27 29.06 -44.13
C ALA A 288 41.83 28.02 -43.12
N THR A 289 42.34 26.96 -43.66
CA THR A 289 43.67 26.30 -43.52
C THR A 289 44.39 26.25 -42.15
N ARG A 290 44.70 25.02 -41.77
CA ARG A 290 45.83 24.61 -40.88
C ARG A 290 47.20 25.06 -41.45
N PRO A 291 48.29 25.22 -40.62
CA PRO A 291 49.15 24.08 -40.38
C PRO A 291 49.81 24.06 -38.97
N ALA A 292 50.42 22.93 -38.77
CA ALA A 292 51.49 22.29 -38.08
C ALA A 292 51.19 21.72 -36.69
#